data_41350613c2f106d6e4e8fd028bbd5312
#
_entry.id   41350613c2f106d6e4e8fd028bbd5312
#
_cell.length_a   1.000
_cell.length_b   1.000
_cell.length_c   1.000
_cell.angle_alpha   90.00
_cell.angle_beta   90.00
_cell.angle_gamma   90.00
#
_symmetry.space_group_name_H-M   'P 1'
#
loop_
_entity.id
_entity.type
_entity.pdbx_description
1 polymer ?
#
loop_
_entity_poly.entity_id
_entity_poly.type
_entity_poly.pdbx_seq_one_letter_code
_entity_poly.pdbx_strand_id
1 'polypeptide(L)'
;IKFLKKLNIPFNFNKKFLFLEEDEKNDFENRYKNLPKPWLCFAVDSTEENRIWPQKNFAELADKLIENNIAKTIFVINYENYKEYFKEIVKNSKFHDQFIDCKSLNRSQIFYLIDMCKFFVGIDSGPSCVSGALDKKTFCIIGPTDATLPRFNSMKKIISDIYDKSREVGIKRCGDNFVQNDSEVKTISVSKVFDTIVKNL
;
A
#
# COMPACT_ATOMS: atom_id res chain seq x y z
N ILE A 1 -23.28 -6.37 -2.20
CA ILE A 1 -23.51 -7.82 -2.35
C ILE A 1 -24.98 -8.16 -2.12
N LYS A 2 -25.54 -7.83 -0.94
CA LYS A 2 -26.95 -8.11 -0.65
C LYS A 2 -27.90 -7.55 -1.73
N PHE A 3 -27.57 -6.37 -2.29
CA PHE A 3 -28.33 -5.73 -3.36
C PHE A 3 -28.19 -6.50 -4.69
N LEU A 4 -26.99 -6.88 -5.09
CA LEU A 4 -26.74 -7.66 -6.31
C LEU A 4 -27.38 -9.05 -6.24
N LYS A 5 -27.35 -9.70 -5.08
CA LYS A 5 -28.07 -10.96 -4.85
C LYS A 5 -29.58 -10.80 -4.99
N LYS A 6 -30.16 -9.69 -4.53
CA LYS A 6 -31.60 -9.40 -4.70
C LYS A 6 -32.00 -9.21 -6.17
N LEU A 7 -31.06 -8.73 -6.99
CA LEU A 7 -31.27 -8.52 -8.43
C LEU A 7 -30.88 -9.73 -9.29
N ASN A 8 -30.51 -10.87 -8.67
CA ASN A 8 -29.99 -12.06 -9.35
C ASN A 8 -28.80 -11.77 -10.30
N ILE A 9 -28.00 -10.72 -9.98
CA ILE A 9 -26.81 -10.39 -10.74
C ILE A 9 -25.67 -11.28 -10.23
N PRO A 10 -25.08 -12.15 -11.07
CA PRO A 10 -23.94 -12.98 -10.67
C PRO A 10 -22.75 -12.07 -10.36
N PHE A 11 -22.21 -12.19 -9.18
CA PHE A 11 -21.07 -11.42 -8.72
C PHE A 11 -19.97 -12.36 -8.23
N ASN A 12 -18.80 -12.27 -8.86
CA ASN A 12 -17.62 -13.05 -8.47
C ASN A 12 -16.56 -12.11 -7.88
N PHE A 13 -16.30 -12.23 -6.59
CA PHE A 13 -15.29 -11.44 -5.86
C PHE A 13 -13.83 -11.83 -6.15
N ASN A 14 -13.62 -12.94 -6.83
CA ASN A 14 -12.28 -13.46 -7.11
C ASN A 14 -11.71 -12.99 -8.46
N LYS A 15 -12.22 -11.88 -9.01
CA LYS A 15 -11.73 -11.33 -10.27
C LYS A 15 -11.10 -9.96 -10.05
N LYS A 16 -10.09 -9.64 -10.88
CA LYS A 16 -9.59 -8.28 -11.02
C LYS A 16 -10.74 -7.34 -11.38
N PHE A 17 -10.82 -6.19 -10.70
CA PHE A 17 -11.80 -5.15 -10.97
C PHE A 17 -11.23 -4.04 -11.84
N LEU A 18 -9.92 -4.06 -12.07
CA LEU A 18 -9.22 -3.10 -12.89
C LEU A 18 -8.46 -3.84 -13.99
N PHE A 19 -8.66 -3.41 -15.23
CA PHE A 19 -8.01 -3.95 -16.41
C PHE A 19 -7.04 -2.91 -16.94
N LEU A 20 -5.90 -3.36 -17.43
CA LEU A 20 -4.80 -2.53 -17.93
C LEU A 20 -4.58 -2.86 -19.41
N GLU A 21 -4.23 -1.85 -20.19
CA GLU A 21 -3.93 -1.98 -21.61
C GLU A 21 -2.54 -2.60 -21.81
N GLU A 22 -2.44 -3.63 -22.64
CA GLU A 22 -1.18 -4.39 -22.78
C GLU A 22 -0.07 -3.58 -23.46
N ASP A 23 -0.40 -2.70 -24.41
CA ASP A 23 0.61 -1.90 -25.12
C ASP A 23 1.33 -0.92 -24.18
N GLU A 24 0.58 -0.18 -23.37
CA GLU A 24 1.17 0.72 -22.37
C GLU A 24 1.97 -0.05 -21.31
N LYS A 25 1.57 -1.27 -20.97
CA LYS A 25 2.29 -2.13 -20.06
C LYS A 25 3.65 -2.51 -20.62
N ASN A 26 3.71 -2.91 -21.89
CA ASN A 26 4.95 -3.29 -22.55
C ASN A 26 5.97 -2.13 -22.56
N ASP A 27 5.51 -0.90 -22.83
CA ASP A 27 6.37 0.28 -22.77
C ASP A 27 6.93 0.52 -21.36
N PHE A 28 6.09 0.36 -20.35
CA PHE A 28 6.51 0.47 -18.96
C PHE A 28 7.54 -0.62 -18.60
N GLU A 29 7.30 -1.88 -18.99
CA GLU A 29 8.24 -2.98 -18.76
C GLU A 29 9.60 -2.72 -19.40
N ASN A 30 9.61 -2.24 -20.64
CA ASN A 30 10.85 -1.93 -21.36
C ASN A 30 11.69 -0.85 -20.66
N ARG A 31 11.03 0.16 -20.05
CA ARG A 31 11.72 1.21 -19.27
C ARG A 31 12.49 0.66 -18.08
N TYR A 32 11.95 -0.34 -17.40
CA TYR A 32 12.50 -0.85 -16.13
C TYR A 32 13.04 -2.27 -16.20
N LYS A 33 13.11 -2.89 -17.39
CA LYS A 33 13.52 -4.29 -17.59
C LYS A 33 14.86 -4.67 -17.01
N ASN A 34 15.78 -3.72 -16.89
CA ASN A 34 17.12 -3.95 -16.37
C ASN A 34 17.22 -3.87 -14.83
N LEU A 35 16.15 -3.46 -14.15
CA LEU A 35 16.16 -3.40 -12.69
C LEU A 35 16.04 -4.80 -12.08
N PRO A 36 16.81 -5.09 -11.02
CA PRO A 36 16.79 -6.39 -10.35
C PRO A 36 15.40 -6.71 -9.79
N LYS A 37 14.92 -7.92 -10.02
CA LYS A 37 13.68 -8.45 -9.44
C LYS A 37 13.98 -9.32 -8.20
N PRO A 38 13.07 -9.49 -7.24
CA PRO A 38 11.66 -9.04 -7.22
C PRO A 38 11.50 -7.54 -6.96
N TRP A 39 10.49 -6.96 -7.62
CA TRP A 39 10.06 -5.59 -7.37
C TRP A 39 8.98 -5.53 -6.30
N LEU A 40 9.06 -4.53 -5.44
CA LEU A 40 8.00 -4.14 -4.51
C LEU A 40 7.56 -2.70 -4.75
N CYS A 41 6.35 -2.40 -4.31
CA CYS A 41 5.83 -1.05 -4.35
C CYS A 41 5.41 -0.61 -2.95
N PHE A 42 5.90 0.55 -2.52
CA PHE A 42 5.48 1.23 -1.31
C PHE A 42 4.64 2.46 -1.63
N ALA A 43 3.47 2.61 -1.01
CA ALA A 43 2.72 3.86 -1.01
C ALA A 43 2.80 4.49 0.39
N VAL A 44 3.49 5.63 0.47
CA VAL A 44 4.01 6.16 1.73
C VAL A 44 3.30 7.42 2.21
N ASP A 45 2.41 7.98 1.40
CA ASP A 45 1.75 9.24 1.68
C ASP A 45 0.22 9.19 1.67
N SER A 46 -0.39 10.17 2.30
CA SER A 46 -1.83 10.42 2.34
C SER A 46 -2.10 11.91 2.49
N THR A 47 -3.27 12.34 2.05
CA THR A 47 -3.78 13.70 2.33
C THR A 47 -4.00 13.96 3.82
N GLU A 48 -4.09 12.91 4.63
CA GLU A 48 -4.29 12.99 6.08
C GLU A 48 -3.02 12.50 6.80
N GLU A 49 -2.34 13.42 7.49
CA GLU A 49 -1.06 13.15 8.17
C GLU A 49 -1.16 12.03 9.23
N ASN A 50 -2.31 11.90 9.89
CA ASN A 50 -2.55 10.86 10.90
C ASN A 50 -2.58 9.44 10.33
N ARG A 51 -2.64 9.28 9.01
CA ARG A 51 -2.57 7.97 8.33
C ARG A 51 -1.14 7.61 7.93
N ILE A 52 -0.19 8.56 8.01
CA ILE A 52 1.15 8.38 7.49
C ILE A 52 2.00 7.59 8.48
N TRP A 53 2.44 6.42 8.06
CA TRP A 53 3.42 5.65 8.80
C TRP A 53 4.80 6.29 8.67
N PRO A 54 5.61 6.37 9.75
CA PRO A 54 6.88 7.09 9.73
C PRO A 54 7.82 6.60 8.62
N GLN A 55 8.46 7.53 7.89
CA GLN A 55 9.35 7.23 6.77
C GLN A 55 10.54 6.37 7.17
N LYS A 56 11.09 6.58 8.38
CA LYS A 56 12.14 5.72 8.95
C LYS A 56 11.69 4.27 9.10
N ASN A 57 10.41 4.02 9.35
CA ASN A 57 9.86 2.68 9.46
C ASN A 57 9.76 2.01 8.07
N PHE A 58 9.40 2.78 7.02
CA PHE A 58 9.47 2.28 5.64
C PHE A 58 10.90 1.93 5.23
N ALA A 59 11.89 2.76 5.61
CA ALA A 59 13.30 2.49 5.37
C ALA A 59 13.76 1.20 6.05
N GLU A 60 13.47 1.04 7.35
CA GLU A 60 13.82 -0.16 8.10
C GLU A 60 13.11 -1.41 7.56
N LEU A 61 11.84 -1.30 7.17
CA LEU A 61 11.11 -2.39 6.51
C LEU A 61 11.78 -2.79 5.20
N ALA A 62 12.15 -1.81 4.39
CA ALA A 62 12.86 -2.04 3.13
C ALA A 62 14.16 -2.79 3.36
N ASP A 63 14.98 -2.35 4.32
CA ASP A 63 16.23 -2.99 4.67
C ASP A 63 16.02 -4.46 5.03
N LYS A 64 15.06 -4.76 5.90
CA LYS A 64 14.72 -6.14 6.28
C LYS A 64 14.28 -6.98 5.08
N LEU A 65 13.46 -6.42 4.17
CA LEU A 65 12.98 -7.14 2.98
C LEU A 65 14.12 -7.44 1.99
N ILE A 66 15.07 -6.51 1.84
CA ILE A 66 16.24 -6.67 0.98
C ILE A 66 17.22 -7.67 1.58
N GLU A 67 17.58 -7.53 2.85
CA GLU A 67 18.48 -8.43 3.57
C GLU A 67 17.99 -9.89 3.52
N ASN A 68 16.68 -10.10 3.56
CA ASN A 68 16.06 -11.43 3.45
C ASN A 68 15.79 -11.89 2.00
N ASN A 69 16.31 -11.19 0.99
CA ASN A 69 16.12 -11.48 -0.44
C ASN A 69 14.63 -11.53 -0.89
N ILE A 70 13.75 -10.86 -0.17
CA ILE A 70 12.32 -10.74 -0.50
C ILE A 70 12.10 -9.66 -1.57
N ALA A 71 12.93 -8.62 -1.56
CA ALA A 71 12.97 -7.52 -2.52
C ALA A 71 14.38 -7.33 -3.11
N LYS A 72 14.46 -6.77 -4.32
CA LYS A 72 15.70 -6.27 -4.95
C LYS A 72 15.55 -4.83 -5.41
N THR A 73 14.35 -4.40 -5.74
CA THR A 73 14.02 -3.02 -6.10
C THR A 73 12.71 -2.62 -5.43
N ILE A 74 12.69 -1.43 -4.85
CA ILE A 74 11.53 -0.87 -4.17
C ILE A 74 11.12 0.44 -4.85
N PHE A 75 9.95 0.45 -5.43
CA PHE A 75 9.33 1.63 -6.00
C PHE A 75 8.53 2.35 -4.92
N VAL A 76 8.72 3.65 -4.81
CA VAL A 76 8.03 4.47 -3.80
C VAL A 76 7.08 5.43 -4.48
N ILE A 77 5.78 5.21 -4.25
CA ILE A 77 4.72 6.13 -4.67
C ILE A 77 4.62 7.24 -3.63
N ASN A 78 4.91 8.45 -4.08
CA ASN A 78 4.86 9.68 -3.32
C ASN A 78 4.32 10.80 -4.22
N TYR A 79 3.25 11.49 -3.83
CA TYR A 79 2.63 12.53 -4.65
C TYR A 79 3.39 13.86 -4.52
N GLU A 80 3.41 14.65 -5.59
CA GLU A 80 4.22 15.89 -5.69
C GLU A 80 3.97 16.92 -4.58
N ASN A 81 2.75 16.95 -4.07
CA ASN A 81 2.32 17.98 -3.12
C ASN A 81 2.71 17.68 -1.67
N TYR A 82 3.25 16.54 -1.41
CA TYR A 82 3.64 16.11 -0.08
C TYR A 82 5.16 16.05 0.04
N LYS A 83 5.62 16.35 1.25
CA LYS A 83 7.02 16.44 1.67
C LYS A 83 7.92 15.41 0.98
N GLU A 84 9.19 15.62 0.99
CA GLU A 84 10.20 14.77 0.33
C GLU A 84 10.37 13.38 0.99
N TYR A 85 9.24 12.67 1.19
CA TYR A 85 9.22 11.36 1.86
C TYR A 85 10.14 10.34 1.19
N PHE A 86 10.23 10.36 -0.14
CA PHE A 86 11.18 9.52 -0.85
C PHE A 86 12.61 9.75 -0.38
N LYS A 87 13.06 11.00 -0.35
CA LYS A 87 14.42 11.34 0.09
C LYS A 87 14.67 10.95 1.54
N GLU A 88 13.66 11.12 2.39
CA GLU A 88 13.75 10.75 3.79
C GLU A 88 13.87 9.22 3.97
N ILE A 89 13.12 8.43 3.22
CA ILE A 89 13.21 6.97 3.23
C ILE A 89 14.59 6.53 2.76
N VAL A 90 15.06 7.03 1.60
CA VAL A 90 16.37 6.68 1.06
C VAL A 90 17.47 7.04 2.05
N LYS A 91 17.44 8.23 2.65
CA LYS A 91 18.43 8.68 3.64
C LYS A 91 18.53 7.76 4.86
N ASN A 92 17.42 7.16 5.28
CA ASN A 92 17.37 6.29 6.46
C ASN A 92 17.60 4.81 6.16
N SER A 93 17.70 4.40 4.89
CA SER A 93 17.95 3.02 4.48
C SER A 93 19.44 2.75 4.30
N LYS A 94 19.87 1.50 4.46
CA LYS A 94 21.22 1.01 4.11
C LYS A 94 21.39 0.77 2.60
N PHE A 95 20.30 0.63 1.86
CA PHE A 95 20.27 0.19 0.45
C PHE A 95 19.78 1.30 -0.49
N HIS A 96 20.42 2.45 -0.46
CA HIS A 96 20.00 3.68 -1.15
C HIS A 96 19.70 3.49 -2.63
N ASP A 97 20.53 2.68 -3.33
CA ASP A 97 20.45 2.48 -4.79
C ASP A 97 19.33 1.53 -5.23
N GLN A 98 18.61 0.92 -4.29
CA GLN A 98 17.54 -0.02 -4.60
C GLN A 98 16.14 0.64 -4.62
N PHE A 99 16.08 1.96 -4.43
CA PHE A 99 14.83 2.71 -4.44
C PHE A 99 14.61 3.47 -5.75
N ILE A 100 13.39 3.43 -6.23
CA ILE A 100 12.97 4.17 -7.43
C ILE A 100 11.84 5.14 -7.04
N ASP A 101 12.04 6.43 -7.32
CA ASP A 101 11.03 7.45 -7.13
C ASP A 101 9.97 7.38 -8.24
N CYS A 102 8.72 7.22 -7.86
CA CYS A 102 7.59 7.16 -8.79
C CYS A 102 6.98 8.52 -9.11
N LYS A 103 7.57 9.62 -8.66
CA LYS A 103 7.05 10.97 -8.83
C LYS A 103 6.74 11.34 -10.29
N SER A 104 7.55 10.86 -11.23
CA SER A 104 7.37 11.13 -12.66
C SER A 104 6.38 10.21 -13.37
N LEU A 105 5.83 9.21 -12.67
CA LEU A 105 4.90 8.27 -13.26
C LEU A 105 3.48 8.85 -13.29
N ASN A 106 2.81 8.70 -14.41
CA ASN A 106 1.38 8.99 -14.51
C ASN A 106 0.54 7.88 -13.84
N ARG A 107 -0.77 8.11 -13.75
CA ARG A 107 -1.70 7.19 -13.08
C ARG A 107 -1.69 5.78 -13.67
N SER A 108 -1.73 5.65 -14.99
CA SER A 108 -1.70 4.35 -15.68
C SER A 108 -0.39 3.61 -15.39
N GLN A 109 0.74 4.30 -15.46
CA GLN A 109 2.06 3.74 -15.17
C GLN A 109 2.17 3.24 -13.72
N ILE A 110 1.58 3.96 -12.75
CA ILE A 110 1.50 3.48 -11.36
C ILE A 110 0.66 2.19 -11.26
N PHE A 111 -0.42 2.07 -12.02
CA PHE A 111 -1.24 0.86 -12.03
C PHE A 111 -0.48 -0.34 -12.61
N TYR A 112 0.25 -0.15 -13.71
CA TYR A 112 1.15 -1.18 -14.28
C TYR A 112 2.22 -1.58 -13.28
N LEU A 113 2.88 -0.62 -12.66
CA LEU A 113 3.87 -0.87 -11.64
C LEU A 113 3.32 -1.76 -10.53
N ILE A 114 2.16 -1.43 -9.99
CA ILE A 114 1.51 -2.21 -8.92
C ILE A 114 1.22 -3.63 -9.41
N ASP A 115 0.72 -3.79 -10.64
CA ASP A 115 0.43 -5.12 -11.21
C ASP A 115 1.69 -5.97 -11.40
N MET A 116 2.82 -5.35 -11.71
CA MET A 116 4.11 -6.02 -11.95
C MET A 116 4.87 -6.36 -10.67
N CYS A 117 4.61 -5.68 -9.57
CA CYS A 117 5.28 -5.97 -8.29
C CYS A 117 4.89 -7.33 -7.73
N LYS A 118 5.81 -7.96 -6.99
CA LYS A 118 5.55 -9.23 -6.28
C LYS A 118 4.41 -9.07 -5.28
N PHE A 119 4.43 -7.98 -4.53
CA PHE A 119 3.36 -7.54 -3.63
C PHE A 119 3.47 -6.02 -3.38
N PHE A 120 2.47 -5.49 -2.72
CA PHE A 120 2.33 -4.07 -2.41
C PHE A 120 2.27 -3.86 -0.90
N VAL A 121 2.93 -2.81 -0.41
CA VAL A 121 2.83 -2.34 0.97
C VAL A 121 2.45 -0.86 0.95
N GLY A 122 1.47 -0.48 1.71
CA GLY A 122 1.10 0.94 1.80
C GLY A 122 0.18 1.25 2.96
N ILE A 123 -0.01 2.54 3.17
CA ILE A 123 -1.01 3.04 4.12
C ILE A 123 -2.40 3.02 3.51
N ASP A 124 -3.43 3.29 4.28
CA ASP A 124 -4.82 3.37 3.80
C ASP A 124 -5.02 4.59 2.88
N SER A 125 -4.79 4.36 1.58
CA SER A 125 -4.78 5.39 0.54
C SER A 125 -5.26 4.83 -0.81
N GLY A 126 -5.42 5.71 -1.81
CA GLY A 126 -5.85 5.34 -3.16
C GLY A 126 -5.05 4.21 -3.80
N PRO A 127 -3.70 4.26 -3.81
CA PRO A 127 -2.86 3.19 -4.35
C PRO A 127 -3.10 1.83 -3.71
N SER A 128 -3.38 1.77 -2.41
CA SER A 128 -3.74 0.52 -1.71
C SER A 128 -5.07 -0.05 -2.23
N CYS A 129 -6.04 0.80 -2.53
CA CYS A 129 -7.29 0.37 -3.15
C CYS A 129 -7.08 -0.14 -4.59
N VAL A 130 -6.24 0.53 -5.37
CA VAL A 130 -5.86 0.08 -6.72
C VAL A 130 -5.18 -1.29 -6.67
N SER A 131 -4.24 -1.48 -5.75
CA SER A 131 -3.57 -2.76 -5.55
C SER A 131 -4.56 -3.90 -5.28
N GLY A 132 -5.54 -3.65 -4.39
CA GLY A 132 -6.61 -4.62 -4.12
C GLY A 132 -7.50 -4.87 -5.34
N ALA A 133 -7.83 -3.83 -6.13
CA ALA A 133 -8.65 -3.95 -7.33
C ALA A 133 -7.95 -4.75 -8.45
N LEU A 134 -6.63 -4.73 -8.48
CA LEU A 134 -5.79 -5.56 -9.36
C LEU A 134 -5.60 -6.99 -8.84
N ASP A 135 -6.24 -7.34 -7.70
CA ASP A 135 -6.05 -8.61 -7.00
C ASP A 135 -4.59 -8.87 -6.59
N LYS A 136 -3.83 -7.81 -6.39
CA LYS A 136 -2.45 -7.87 -5.92
C LYS A 136 -2.41 -8.14 -4.42
N LYS A 137 -1.54 -9.05 -3.99
CA LYS A 137 -1.25 -9.24 -2.56
C LYS A 137 -0.83 -7.91 -1.94
N THR A 138 -1.64 -7.39 -1.04
CA THR A 138 -1.52 -6.05 -0.46
C THR A 138 -1.40 -6.14 1.05
N PHE A 139 -0.40 -5.46 1.61
CA PHE A 139 -0.24 -5.25 3.05
C PHE A 139 -0.57 -3.79 3.36
N CYS A 140 -1.74 -3.57 3.95
CA CYS A 140 -2.27 -2.23 4.20
C CYS A 140 -2.12 -1.86 5.67
N ILE A 141 -1.29 -0.86 5.95
CA ILE A 141 -1.07 -0.29 7.28
C ILE A 141 -2.21 0.69 7.56
N ILE A 142 -3.02 0.39 8.56
CA ILE A 142 -4.22 1.14 8.90
C ILE A 142 -4.03 1.81 10.25
N GLY A 143 -4.07 3.13 10.25
CA GLY A 143 -4.06 3.97 11.44
C GLY A 143 -5.48 4.22 11.96
N PRO A 144 -5.94 5.49 11.96
CA PRO A 144 -7.20 5.90 12.59
C PRO A 144 -8.45 5.57 11.77
N THR A 145 -8.33 4.97 10.60
CA THR A 145 -9.49 4.62 9.76
C THR A 145 -10.17 3.35 10.22
N ASP A 146 -11.47 3.20 9.90
CA ASP A 146 -12.22 2.00 10.23
C ASP A 146 -11.63 0.77 9.53
N ALA A 147 -11.00 -0.10 10.31
CA ALA A 147 -10.39 -1.33 9.81
C ALA A 147 -11.42 -2.39 9.39
N THR A 148 -12.70 -2.23 9.73
CA THR A 148 -13.77 -3.17 9.33
C THR A 148 -14.34 -2.88 7.97
N LEU A 149 -14.09 -1.68 7.41
CA LEU A 149 -14.56 -1.35 6.06
C LEU A 149 -14.19 -2.46 5.08
N PRO A 150 -15.14 -2.89 4.23
CA PRO A 150 -14.86 -3.90 3.23
C PRO A 150 -13.69 -3.51 2.36
N ARG A 151 -12.72 -4.40 2.27
CA ARG A 151 -11.54 -4.27 1.40
C ARG A 151 -11.52 -5.48 0.46
N PHE A 152 -10.51 -5.54 -0.36
CA PHE A 152 -10.31 -6.67 -1.28
C PHE A 152 -9.77 -7.90 -0.53
N ASN A 153 -10.10 -9.11 -1.00
CA ASN A 153 -9.63 -10.36 -0.39
C ASN A 153 -8.11 -10.50 -0.40
N SER A 154 -7.45 -9.92 -1.41
CA SER A 154 -5.99 -9.88 -1.55
C SER A 154 -5.31 -8.96 -0.53
N MET A 155 -6.08 -8.18 0.24
CA MET A 155 -5.55 -7.19 1.17
C MET A 155 -5.49 -7.73 2.60
N LYS A 156 -4.28 -7.73 3.18
CA LYS A 156 -4.02 -7.96 4.61
C LYS A 156 -3.93 -6.62 5.33
N LYS A 157 -4.81 -6.42 6.29
CA LYS A 157 -4.83 -5.21 7.12
C LYS A 157 -3.86 -5.38 8.29
N ILE A 158 -3.04 -4.37 8.54
CA ILE A 158 -2.12 -4.29 9.67
C ILE A 158 -2.54 -3.10 10.50
N ILE A 159 -3.14 -3.38 11.63
CA ILE A 159 -3.70 -2.37 12.54
C ILE A 159 -2.84 -2.24 13.81
N SER A 160 -2.94 -1.10 14.47
CA SER A 160 -2.33 -0.86 15.78
C SER A 160 -2.92 -1.78 16.85
N ASP A 161 -2.12 -2.14 17.87
CA ASP A 161 -2.60 -2.87 19.04
C ASP A 161 -3.47 -2.00 19.96
N ILE A 162 -3.35 -0.67 19.82
CA ILE A 162 -4.18 0.31 20.53
C ILE A 162 -5.36 0.82 19.65
N TYR A 163 -5.67 0.12 18.57
CA TYR A 163 -6.76 0.49 17.67
C TYR A 163 -8.09 0.57 18.41
N ASP A 164 -8.76 1.73 18.29
CA ASP A 164 -10.05 1.95 18.93
C ASP A 164 -11.18 1.25 18.17
N LYS A 165 -11.65 0.13 18.71
CA LYS A 165 -12.74 -0.67 18.15
C LYS A 165 -14.09 0.05 18.12
N SER A 166 -14.27 1.15 18.86
CA SER A 166 -15.52 1.94 18.79
C SER A 166 -15.76 2.54 17.40
N ARG A 167 -14.71 2.62 16.58
CA ARG A 167 -14.77 3.06 15.16
C ARG A 167 -15.39 2.03 14.23
N GLU A 168 -15.48 0.78 14.65
CA GLU A 168 -16.01 -0.33 13.85
C GLU A 168 -17.52 -0.28 13.63
N VAL A 169 -18.22 0.68 14.19
CA VAL A 169 -19.67 0.82 14.06
C VAL A 169 -20.03 1.61 12.79
N GLY A 170 -19.53 1.17 11.68
CA GLY A 170 -20.06 1.19 10.31
C GLY A 170 -20.67 2.46 9.71
N ILE A 171 -20.90 3.59 10.36
CA ILE A 171 -21.61 4.75 9.77
C ILE A 171 -21.23 6.11 10.39
N LYS A 172 -20.20 6.23 11.17
CA LYS A 172 -19.71 7.57 11.52
C LYS A 172 -18.80 8.05 10.38
N ARG A 173 -19.40 8.82 9.47
CA ARG A 173 -18.72 9.46 8.34
C ARG A 173 -17.70 10.48 8.83
N CYS A 174 -16.66 10.70 8.01
CA CYS A 174 -15.83 11.90 8.06
C CYS A 174 -16.71 13.14 8.32
N GLY A 175 -16.51 13.80 9.45
CA GLY A 175 -17.27 15.01 9.80
C GLY A 175 -17.74 15.09 11.25
N ASP A 176 -17.96 13.99 11.93
CA ASP A 176 -18.33 13.98 13.34
C ASP A 176 -17.08 13.87 14.20
N ASN A 177 -16.60 14.98 14.74
CA ASN A 177 -15.59 15.14 15.82
C ASN A 177 -14.78 13.86 16.15
N PHE A 178 -14.14 13.29 15.15
CA PHE A 178 -13.13 12.27 15.37
C PHE A 178 -11.96 12.95 16.08
N VAL A 179 -11.71 12.62 17.32
CA VAL A 179 -10.42 12.86 17.94
C VAL A 179 -9.42 12.03 17.13
N GLN A 180 -8.79 12.69 16.17
CA GLN A 180 -7.77 12.09 15.33
C GLN A 180 -6.54 11.84 16.21
N ASN A 181 -6.43 10.63 16.71
CA ASN A 181 -5.25 10.25 17.48
C ASN A 181 -4.13 9.92 16.47
N ASP A 182 -3.27 10.90 16.17
CA ASP A 182 -2.11 10.77 15.28
C ASP A 182 -1.14 9.65 15.71
N SER A 183 -1.31 9.11 16.91
CA SER A 183 -0.38 8.14 17.48
C SER A 183 -0.56 6.71 16.98
N GLU A 184 -1.77 6.30 16.56
CA GLU A 184 -2.05 4.88 16.30
C GLU A 184 -1.20 4.28 15.19
N VAL A 185 -1.10 4.93 14.04
CA VAL A 185 -0.28 4.43 12.93
C VAL A 185 1.19 4.38 13.32
N LYS A 186 1.65 5.31 14.16
CA LYS A 186 3.05 5.40 14.63
C LYS A 186 3.41 4.25 15.58
N THR A 187 2.43 3.63 16.23
CA THR A 187 2.65 2.49 17.15
C THR A 187 2.81 1.16 16.42
N ILE A 188 2.45 1.10 15.15
CA ILE A 188 2.62 -0.12 14.35
C ILE A 188 4.11 -0.34 14.11
N SER A 189 4.68 -1.37 14.74
CA SER A 189 6.11 -1.66 14.64
C SER A 189 6.49 -2.24 13.28
N VAL A 190 7.73 -1.99 12.87
CA VAL A 190 8.31 -2.57 11.65
C VAL A 190 8.30 -4.11 11.71
N SER A 191 8.61 -4.69 12.88
CA SER A 191 8.56 -6.14 13.06
C SER A 191 7.17 -6.70 12.81
N LYS A 192 6.10 -6.06 13.31
CA LYS A 192 4.72 -6.50 13.07
C LYS A 192 4.39 -6.51 11.58
N VAL A 193 4.83 -5.48 10.83
CA VAL A 193 4.61 -5.40 9.39
C VAL A 193 5.42 -6.49 8.67
N PHE A 194 6.71 -6.61 8.98
CA PHE A 194 7.61 -7.59 8.39
C PHE A 194 7.12 -9.03 8.62
N ASP A 195 6.80 -9.39 9.87
CA ASP A 195 6.32 -10.74 10.24
C ASP A 195 4.99 -11.07 9.54
N THR A 196 4.10 -10.07 9.42
CA THR A 196 2.85 -10.23 8.65
C THR A 196 3.14 -10.51 7.19
N ILE A 197 4.11 -9.83 6.58
CA ILE A 197 4.51 -10.08 5.20
C ILE A 197 5.06 -11.50 5.07
N VAL A 198 6.06 -11.87 5.85
CA VAL A 198 6.72 -13.19 5.79
C VAL A 198 5.72 -14.33 5.96
N LYS A 199 4.81 -14.22 6.94
CA LYS A 199 3.78 -15.24 7.20
C LYS A 199 2.80 -15.43 6.04
N ASN A 200 2.68 -14.46 5.15
CA ASN A 200 1.69 -14.47 4.07
C ASN A 200 2.34 -14.52 2.67
N LEU A 201 3.66 -14.66 2.55
CA LEU A 201 4.35 -14.91 1.27
C LEU A 201 4.23 -16.37 0.86
#